data_6d8004d5f4061342c85de381963e3c34
#
_entry.id   6d8004d5f4061342c85de381963e3c34
#
_cell.length_a   1.000
_cell.length_b   1.000
_cell.length_c   1.000
_cell.angle_alpha   90.00
_cell.angle_beta   90.00
_cell.angle_gamma   90.00
#
_symmetry.space_group_name_H-M   'P 1'
#
loop_
_entity.id
_entity.type
_entity.pdbx_description
1 polymer ?
#
loop_
_entity_poly.entity_id
_entity_poly.type
_entity_poly.pdbx_seq_one_letter_code
_entity_poly.pdbx_strand_id
1 'polypeptide(L)'
;MTAAESHGKLPAGSGADISIDKRLPMGGGLGGGSSNAATVLVALNHLWGCGLSENQLATLGLRLGADVPVFVRGHAAFAEGVGEILTPVDPPEKWYLVAHPGVSIPTPIIFRDPELPRNTPSRSINTLLNCEFGNDCEVIARKRFREVDATLSWLLEYAPSRLTGTGA
;
A
#
# COMPACT_ATOMS: atom_id res chain seq x y z
N MET A 1 9.84 -15.41 16.27
CA MET A 1 9.20 -16.44 15.41
C MET A 1 8.81 -15.80 14.10
N THR A 2 9.37 -16.28 13.02
CA THR A 2 9.01 -15.79 11.67
C THR A 2 7.66 -16.38 11.22
N ALA A 3 7.00 -15.72 10.28
CA ALA A 3 5.72 -16.21 9.74
C ALA A 3 5.83 -17.61 9.11
N ALA A 4 7.01 -17.98 8.56
CA ALA A 4 7.26 -19.29 7.96
C ALA A 4 7.37 -20.42 8.99
N GLU A 5 7.95 -20.14 10.16
CA GLU A 5 8.04 -21.13 11.26
C GLU A 5 6.66 -21.54 11.79
N SER A 6 5.70 -20.63 11.80
CA SER A 6 4.33 -20.92 12.25
C SER A 6 3.57 -21.90 11.37
N HIS A 7 4.05 -22.17 10.14
CA HIS A 7 3.44 -23.11 9.19
C HIS A 7 4.22 -24.43 9.07
N GLY A 8 5.29 -24.61 9.85
CA GLY A 8 6.06 -25.86 9.90
C GLY A 8 6.77 -26.24 8.57
N LYS A 9 6.95 -25.27 7.68
CA LYS A 9 7.52 -25.52 6.33
C LYS A 9 8.93 -24.91 6.15
N LEU A 10 9.52 -24.37 7.20
CA LEU A 10 10.86 -23.82 7.10
C LEU A 10 11.91 -24.94 7.23
N PRO A 11 12.78 -25.16 6.23
CA PRO A 11 13.86 -26.13 6.35
C PRO A 11 14.81 -25.76 7.52
N ALA A 12 15.32 -26.79 8.19
CA ALA A 12 16.27 -26.58 9.30
C ALA A 12 17.55 -25.87 8.78
N GLY A 13 17.99 -24.84 9.50
CA GLY A 13 19.16 -24.07 9.12
C GLY A 13 18.94 -23.03 8.02
N SER A 14 17.69 -22.78 7.62
CA SER A 14 17.38 -21.72 6.66
C SER A 14 17.71 -20.35 7.24
N GLY A 15 18.35 -19.51 6.43
CA GLY A 15 18.68 -18.13 6.72
C GLY A 15 18.81 -17.35 5.42
N ALA A 16 18.76 -16.04 5.49
CA ALA A 16 19.01 -15.16 4.36
C ALA A 16 19.59 -13.82 4.84
N ASP A 17 20.59 -13.35 4.11
CA ASP A 17 21.03 -11.97 4.20
C ASP A 17 20.24 -11.14 3.19
N ILE A 18 19.58 -10.10 3.67
CA ILE A 18 18.70 -9.26 2.85
C ILE A 18 19.27 -7.84 2.81
N SER A 19 19.56 -7.36 1.61
CA SER A 19 19.94 -5.97 1.36
C SER A 19 18.88 -5.26 0.56
N ILE A 20 18.49 -4.06 0.98
CA ILE A 20 17.47 -3.24 0.31
C ILE A 20 18.07 -1.91 -0.12
N ASP A 21 18.14 -1.66 -1.44
CA ASP A 21 18.44 -0.33 -1.98
C ASP A 21 17.13 0.49 -2.04
N LYS A 22 16.89 1.28 -1.01
CA LYS A 22 15.65 2.04 -0.82
C LYS A 22 15.69 3.34 -1.61
N ARG A 23 15.09 3.35 -2.81
CA ARG A 23 15.04 4.53 -3.70
C ARG A 23 13.75 5.34 -3.56
N LEU A 24 12.62 4.69 -3.28
CA LEU A 24 11.37 5.37 -3.02
C LEU A 24 11.36 5.99 -1.61
N PRO A 25 10.75 7.18 -1.44
CA PRO A 25 10.62 7.79 -0.12
C PRO A 25 9.91 6.86 0.87
N MET A 26 10.38 6.81 2.09
CA MET A 26 9.69 6.11 3.16
C MET A 26 8.48 6.94 3.60
N GLY A 27 7.34 6.26 3.77
CA GLY A 27 6.11 6.92 4.18
C GLY A 27 5.38 7.64 3.04
N GLY A 28 5.88 7.58 1.80
CA GLY A 28 5.35 8.31 0.64
C GLY A 28 4.02 7.80 0.06
N GLY A 29 3.27 6.97 0.75
CA GLY A 29 1.98 6.46 0.24
C GLY A 29 2.07 5.60 -1.02
N LEU A 30 3.28 5.15 -1.41
CA LEU A 30 3.54 4.41 -2.65
C LEU A 30 3.63 2.88 -2.44
N GLY A 31 3.32 2.39 -1.25
CA GLY A 31 3.35 0.95 -0.96
C GLY A 31 4.74 0.29 -1.00
N GLY A 32 5.83 1.06 -1.09
CA GLY A 32 7.18 0.53 -1.29
C GLY A 32 7.65 -0.43 -0.19
N GLY A 33 7.27 -0.20 1.07
CA GLY A 33 7.55 -1.12 2.18
C GLY A 33 6.80 -2.45 2.03
N SER A 34 5.52 -2.38 1.70
CA SER A 34 4.66 -3.55 1.49
C SER A 34 5.09 -4.36 0.27
N SER A 35 5.51 -3.69 -0.82
CA SER A 35 6.09 -4.33 -2.00
C SER A 35 7.37 -5.11 -1.65
N ASN A 36 8.30 -4.49 -0.90
CA ASN A 36 9.52 -5.17 -0.45
C ASN A 36 9.20 -6.39 0.42
N ALA A 37 8.25 -6.26 1.37
CA ALA A 37 7.84 -7.37 2.22
C ALA A 37 7.25 -8.54 1.40
N ALA A 38 6.38 -8.25 0.44
CA ALA A 38 5.82 -9.24 -0.46
C ALA A 38 6.91 -9.94 -1.29
N THR A 39 7.85 -9.16 -1.86
CA THR A 39 8.98 -9.70 -2.62
C THR A 39 9.79 -10.68 -1.77
N VAL A 40 10.12 -10.31 -0.55
CA VAL A 40 10.87 -11.18 0.37
C VAL A 40 10.08 -12.46 0.67
N LEU A 41 8.78 -12.36 0.97
CA LEU A 41 7.94 -13.55 1.21
C LEU A 41 7.93 -14.51 0.02
N VAL A 42 7.70 -14.00 -1.18
CA VAL A 42 7.64 -14.80 -2.40
C VAL A 42 9.01 -15.42 -2.71
N ALA A 43 10.08 -14.61 -2.64
CA ALA A 43 11.44 -15.08 -2.93
C ALA A 43 11.88 -16.17 -1.94
N LEU A 44 11.68 -15.98 -0.63
CA LEU A 44 12.07 -16.98 0.36
C LEU A 44 11.21 -18.26 0.28
N ASN A 45 9.93 -18.13 -0.04
CA ASN A 45 9.09 -19.31 -0.31
C ASN A 45 9.65 -20.15 -1.46
N HIS A 46 10.12 -19.50 -2.52
CA HIS A 46 10.75 -20.17 -3.66
C HIS A 46 12.12 -20.74 -3.28
N LEU A 47 13.02 -19.92 -2.74
CA LEU A 47 14.41 -20.31 -2.42
C LEU A 47 14.49 -21.44 -1.40
N TRP A 48 13.62 -21.45 -0.42
CA TRP A 48 13.60 -22.50 0.61
C TRP A 48 12.68 -23.66 0.29
N GLY A 49 12.02 -23.65 -0.87
CA GLY A 49 11.12 -24.72 -1.27
C GLY A 49 9.95 -24.94 -0.29
N CYS A 50 9.46 -23.85 0.36
CA CYS A 50 8.42 -23.98 1.37
C CYS A 50 7.08 -24.45 0.78
N GLY A 51 6.85 -24.26 -0.52
CA GLY A 51 5.64 -24.70 -1.22
C GLY A 51 4.36 -24.08 -0.71
N LEU A 52 4.44 -22.85 -0.14
CA LEU A 52 3.25 -22.11 0.25
C LEU A 52 2.53 -21.61 -0.99
N SER A 53 1.21 -21.75 -1.00
CA SER A 53 0.37 -21.17 -2.05
C SER A 53 0.33 -19.65 -1.95
N GLU A 54 -0.06 -18.99 -3.04
CA GLU A 54 -0.27 -17.54 -3.06
C GLU A 54 -1.23 -17.07 -1.96
N ASN A 55 -2.32 -17.80 -1.73
CA ASN A 55 -3.27 -17.49 -0.65
C ASN A 55 -2.63 -17.57 0.74
N GLN A 56 -1.77 -18.54 0.97
CA GLN A 56 -1.03 -18.67 2.24
C GLN A 56 -0.03 -17.52 2.40
N LEU A 57 0.67 -17.16 1.33
CA LEU A 57 1.59 -16.00 1.33
C LEU A 57 0.85 -14.68 1.56
N ALA A 58 -0.30 -14.48 0.93
CA ALA A 58 -1.13 -13.30 1.15
C ALA A 58 -1.62 -13.20 2.60
N THR A 59 -2.04 -14.33 3.19
CA THR A 59 -2.44 -14.40 4.61
C THR A 59 -1.27 -14.07 5.54
N LEU A 60 -0.06 -14.56 5.26
CA LEU A 60 1.14 -14.19 6.00
C LEU A 60 1.48 -12.72 5.81
N GLY A 61 1.37 -12.23 4.57
CA GLY A 61 1.60 -10.84 4.21
C GLY A 61 0.71 -9.86 4.95
N LEU A 62 -0.56 -10.20 5.14
CA LEU A 62 -1.51 -9.37 5.90
C LEU A 62 -1.05 -9.10 7.34
N ARG A 63 -0.34 -10.04 7.95
CA ARG A 63 0.24 -9.87 9.30
C ARG A 63 1.39 -8.86 9.34
N LEU A 64 2.00 -8.59 8.20
CA LEU A 64 3.09 -7.61 8.04
C LEU A 64 2.55 -6.23 7.69
N GLY A 65 1.45 -6.17 6.94
CA GLY A 65 0.80 -4.93 6.56
C GLY A 65 -0.41 -5.16 5.65
N ALA A 66 -1.39 -4.27 5.75
CA ALA A 66 -2.64 -4.34 5.00
C ALA A 66 -2.45 -4.39 3.47
N ASP A 67 -1.42 -3.70 2.96
CA ASP A 67 -1.15 -3.63 1.53
C ASP A 67 -0.28 -4.79 1.00
N VAL A 68 0.32 -5.63 1.89
CA VAL A 68 1.20 -6.71 1.44
C VAL A 68 0.49 -7.75 0.57
N PRO A 69 -0.77 -8.14 0.85
CA PRO A 69 -1.49 -9.11 0.02
C PRO A 69 -1.60 -8.74 -1.46
N VAL A 70 -1.85 -7.48 -1.79
CA VAL A 70 -1.97 -7.06 -3.19
C VAL A 70 -0.64 -7.22 -3.94
N PHE A 71 0.48 -6.95 -3.27
CA PHE A 71 1.82 -7.13 -3.86
C PHE A 71 2.22 -8.61 -3.96
N VAL A 72 1.75 -9.47 -3.05
CA VAL A 72 1.91 -10.93 -3.18
C VAL A 72 1.21 -11.45 -4.43
N ARG A 73 0.01 -10.94 -4.73
CA ARG A 73 -0.77 -11.33 -5.91
C ARG A 73 -0.22 -10.75 -7.22
N GLY A 74 0.51 -9.64 -7.18
CA GLY A 74 1.22 -9.07 -8.31
C GLY A 74 0.35 -8.47 -9.41
N HIS A 75 -0.91 -8.17 -9.15
CA HIS A 75 -1.82 -7.51 -10.10
C HIS A 75 -2.69 -6.45 -9.39
N ALA A 76 -3.23 -5.52 -10.18
CA ALA A 76 -4.12 -4.50 -9.65
C ALA A 76 -5.41 -5.13 -9.09
N ALA A 77 -5.87 -4.62 -7.97
CA ALA A 77 -7.06 -5.12 -7.31
C ALA A 77 -7.85 -4.00 -6.62
N PHE A 78 -9.15 -4.16 -6.60
CA PHE A 78 -10.02 -3.44 -5.69
C PHE A 78 -9.94 -4.12 -4.32
N ALA A 79 -9.56 -3.35 -3.30
CA ALA A 79 -9.35 -3.84 -1.96
C ALA A 79 -10.49 -3.41 -1.03
N GLU A 80 -11.00 -4.34 -0.25
CA GLU A 80 -12.03 -4.12 0.76
C GLU A 80 -11.55 -4.68 2.11
N GLY A 81 -12.35 -4.42 3.17
CA GLY A 81 -11.94 -4.80 4.52
C GLY A 81 -10.81 -3.92 5.02
N VAL A 82 -9.74 -4.51 5.55
CA VAL A 82 -8.49 -3.81 5.89
C VAL A 82 -7.44 -3.92 4.76
N GLY A 83 -7.81 -4.49 3.58
CA GLY A 83 -6.95 -4.72 2.41
C GLY A 83 -6.79 -6.20 2.04
N GLU A 84 -7.49 -7.10 2.73
CA GLU A 84 -7.39 -8.55 2.53
C GLU A 84 -8.36 -9.09 1.48
N ILE A 85 -9.48 -8.42 1.28
CA ILE A 85 -10.48 -8.82 0.28
C ILE A 85 -10.12 -8.16 -1.03
N LEU A 86 -9.54 -8.93 -1.95
CA LEU A 86 -9.00 -8.43 -3.20
C LEU A 86 -9.79 -8.96 -4.39
N THR A 87 -10.43 -8.06 -5.13
CA THR A 87 -11.06 -8.36 -6.40
C THR A 87 -10.15 -7.86 -7.53
N PRO A 88 -9.63 -8.73 -8.41
CA PRO A 88 -8.78 -8.30 -9.53
C PRO A 88 -9.49 -7.28 -10.41
N VAL A 89 -8.77 -6.24 -10.83
CA VAL A 89 -9.25 -5.22 -11.75
C VAL A 89 -8.17 -4.90 -12.77
N ASP A 90 -8.58 -4.40 -13.92
CA ASP A 90 -7.69 -3.99 -15.01
C ASP A 90 -7.93 -2.49 -15.31
N PRO A 91 -7.34 -1.59 -14.48
CA PRO A 91 -7.45 -0.17 -14.72
C PRO A 91 -6.65 0.23 -15.97
N PRO A 92 -7.10 1.23 -16.75
CA PRO A 92 -6.34 1.69 -17.90
C PRO A 92 -4.97 2.25 -17.45
N GLU A 93 -3.92 1.87 -18.18
CA GLU A 93 -2.59 2.41 -17.96
C GLU A 93 -2.57 3.93 -18.21
N LYS A 94 -1.97 4.67 -17.28
CA LYS A 94 -1.82 6.12 -17.34
C LYS A 94 -0.43 6.54 -16.90
N TRP A 95 0.03 7.66 -17.40
CA TRP A 95 1.21 8.33 -16.85
C TRP A 95 0.82 9.13 -15.61
N TYR A 96 1.63 9.02 -14.57
CA TYR A 96 1.45 9.75 -13.32
C TYR A 96 2.68 10.58 -13.00
N LEU A 97 2.46 11.82 -12.60
CA LEU A 97 3.47 12.63 -11.93
C LEU A 97 3.36 12.39 -10.43
N VAL A 98 4.44 11.97 -9.80
CA VAL A 98 4.53 11.82 -8.34
C VAL A 98 5.31 13.00 -7.78
N ALA A 99 4.67 13.80 -6.91
CA ALA A 99 5.31 14.88 -6.19
C ALA A 99 5.43 14.53 -4.71
N HIS A 100 6.61 14.72 -4.13
CA HIS A 100 6.88 14.51 -2.71
C HIS A 100 7.20 15.87 -2.07
N PRO A 101 6.38 16.35 -1.11
CA PRO A 101 6.53 17.70 -0.54
C PRO A 101 7.70 17.85 0.45
N GLY A 102 8.50 16.81 0.64
CA GLY A 102 9.64 16.83 1.57
C GLY A 102 9.28 16.63 3.04
N VAL A 103 8.02 16.30 3.34
CA VAL A 103 7.55 16.04 4.70
C VAL A 103 7.18 14.56 4.86
N SER A 104 7.47 13.98 6.01
CA SER A 104 7.06 12.60 6.35
C SER A 104 5.81 12.64 7.23
N ILE A 105 4.77 11.95 6.82
CA ILE A 105 3.49 11.88 7.54
C ILE A 105 3.36 10.53 8.24
N PRO A 106 3.42 10.50 9.58
CA PRO A 106 3.15 9.26 10.30
C PRO A 106 1.69 8.84 10.12
N THR A 107 1.46 7.72 9.48
CA THR A 107 0.13 7.13 9.23
C THR A 107 -0.82 7.18 10.44
N PRO A 108 -0.37 6.89 11.69
CA PRO A 108 -1.24 6.98 12.86
C PRO A 108 -1.80 8.39 13.14
N ILE A 109 -1.11 9.45 12.74
CA ILE A 109 -1.60 10.84 12.93
C ILE A 109 -2.85 11.05 12.09
N ILE A 110 -2.86 10.56 10.86
CA ILE A 110 -4.02 10.67 9.96
C ILE A 110 -5.17 9.80 10.47
N PHE A 111 -4.91 8.51 10.74
CA PHE A 111 -5.98 7.59 11.14
C PHE A 111 -6.59 7.87 12.52
N ARG A 112 -5.86 8.51 13.42
CA ARG A 112 -6.38 8.88 14.76
C ARG A 112 -7.05 10.25 14.80
N ASP A 113 -7.01 11.00 13.68
CA ASP A 113 -7.63 12.30 13.65
C ASP A 113 -9.16 12.19 13.83
N PRO A 114 -9.76 12.94 14.75
CA PRO A 114 -11.20 12.88 14.99
C PRO A 114 -12.03 13.42 13.83
N GLU A 115 -11.44 14.21 12.97
CA GLU A 115 -12.11 14.78 11.79
C GLU A 115 -11.96 13.91 10.53
N LEU A 116 -11.24 12.77 10.60
CA LEU A 116 -11.11 11.88 9.47
C LEU A 116 -12.50 11.35 9.07
N PRO A 117 -12.95 11.54 7.82
CA PRO A 117 -14.18 10.94 7.32
C PRO A 117 -14.12 9.41 7.46
N ARG A 118 -15.17 8.81 8.07
CA ARG A 118 -15.22 7.36 8.31
C ARG A 118 -16.49 6.72 7.80
N ASN A 119 -17.34 7.51 7.17
CA ASN A 119 -18.66 7.10 6.68
C ASN A 119 -18.85 7.43 5.20
N THR A 120 -17.75 7.59 4.46
CA THR A 120 -17.81 7.78 3.01
C THR A 120 -18.50 6.58 2.37
N PRO A 121 -19.56 6.79 1.58
CA PRO A 121 -20.31 5.69 0.99
C PRO A 121 -19.42 4.80 0.12
N SER A 122 -19.59 3.49 0.25
CA SER A 122 -18.94 2.52 -0.62
C SER A 122 -19.36 2.74 -2.08
N ARG A 123 -18.42 2.56 -2.99
CA ARG A 123 -18.66 2.68 -4.44
C ARG A 123 -18.38 1.36 -5.12
N SER A 124 -19.10 1.09 -6.22
CA SER A 124 -18.83 -0.10 -7.01
C SER A 124 -17.50 0.02 -7.77
N ILE A 125 -16.89 -1.11 -8.08
CA ILE A 125 -15.67 -1.18 -8.90
C ILE A 125 -15.85 -0.41 -10.21
N ASN A 126 -16.96 -0.60 -10.92
CA ASN A 126 -17.23 0.09 -12.18
C ASN A 126 -17.29 1.61 -12.02
N THR A 127 -17.89 2.09 -10.93
CA THR A 127 -17.90 3.53 -10.62
C THR A 127 -16.49 4.04 -10.39
N LEU A 128 -15.66 3.30 -9.64
CA LEU A 128 -14.29 3.71 -9.33
C LEU A 128 -13.38 3.72 -10.56
N LEU A 129 -13.53 2.77 -11.47
CA LEU A 129 -12.72 2.71 -12.70
C LEU A 129 -13.07 3.83 -13.70
N ASN A 130 -14.32 4.32 -13.69
CA ASN A 130 -14.83 5.31 -14.64
C ASN A 130 -14.95 6.73 -14.08
N CYS A 131 -14.85 6.91 -12.78
CA CYS A 131 -15.04 8.20 -12.11
C CYS A 131 -13.80 8.63 -11.35
N GLU A 132 -13.64 9.94 -11.19
CA GLU A 132 -12.73 10.48 -10.21
C GLU A 132 -13.22 10.13 -8.80
N PHE A 133 -12.33 9.67 -7.95
CA PHE A 133 -12.61 9.37 -6.54
C PHE A 133 -11.55 10.06 -5.66
N GLY A 134 -11.95 10.45 -4.45
CA GLY A 134 -11.10 11.09 -3.49
C GLY A 134 -10.37 10.10 -2.58
N ASN A 135 -9.51 10.66 -1.74
CA ASN A 135 -8.87 9.97 -0.62
C ASN A 135 -9.29 10.67 0.68
N ASP A 136 -9.99 9.96 1.56
CA ASP A 136 -10.48 10.53 2.83
C ASP A 136 -9.34 11.05 3.71
N CYS A 137 -8.13 10.49 3.58
CA CYS A 137 -6.94 10.97 4.30
C CYS A 137 -6.48 12.36 3.83
N GLU A 138 -6.84 12.77 2.61
CA GLU A 138 -6.37 14.02 2.00
C GLU A 138 -6.79 15.25 2.79
N VAL A 139 -8.04 15.29 3.27
CA VAL A 139 -8.58 16.41 4.06
C VAL A 139 -7.71 16.64 5.30
N ILE A 140 -7.36 15.56 5.99
CA ILE A 140 -6.54 15.64 7.20
C ILE A 140 -5.09 15.98 6.88
N ALA A 141 -4.52 15.36 5.85
CA ALA A 141 -3.15 15.60 5.44
C ALA A 141 -2.95 17.08 5.05
N ARG A 142 -3.84 17.65 4.25
CA ARG A 142 -3.81 19.07 3.86
C ARG A 142 -3.97 20.01 5.06
N LYS A 143 -4.86 19.67 5.98
CA LYS A 143 -5.10 20.46 7.19
C LYS A 143 -3.89 20.48 8.14
N ARG A 144 -3.22 19.35 8.29
CA ARG A 144 -2.13 19.16 9.25
C ARG A 144 -0.75 19.54 8.71
N PHE A 145 -0.56 19.43 7.40
CA PHE A 145 0.73 19.58 6.74
C PHE A 145 0.62 20.61 5.59
N ARG A 146 1.10 21.81 5.86
CA ARG A 146 1.05 22.93 4.91
C ARG A 146 1.77 22.62 3.59
N GLU A 147 2.84 21.86 3.67
CA GLU A 147 3.63 21.46 2.51
C GLU A 147 2.82 20.57 1.55
N VAL A 148 2.00 19.67 2.11
CA VAL A 148 1.09 18.82 1.34
C VAL A 148 0.01 19.68 0.68
N ASP A 149 -0.60 20.59 1.44
CA ASP A 149 -1.64 21.48 0.90
C ASP A 149 -1.11 22.37 -0.22
N ALA A 150 0.06 22.97 -0.04
CA ALA A 150 0.69 23.82 -1.04
C ALA A 150 1.03 23.04 -2.32
N THR A 151 1.63 21.84 -2.17
CA THR A 151 2.00 20.99 -3.31
C THR A 151 0.78 20.53 -4.07
N LEU A 152 -0.25 20.06 -3.38
CA LEU A 152 -1.47 19.57 -4.02
C LEU A 152 -2.25 20.70 -4.69
N SER A 153 -2.35 21.86 -4.04
CA SER A 153 -2.99 23.05 -4.64
C SER A 153 -2.30 23.48 -5.91
N TRP A 154 -0.96 23.49 -5.92
CA TRP A 154 -0.20 23.78 -7.11
C TRP A 154 -0.43 22.76 -8.24
N LEU A 155 -0.41 21.46 -7.93
CA LEU A 155 -0.66 20.41 -8.93
C LEU A 155 -2.06 20.52 -9.54
N LEU A 156 -3.07 20.87 -8.74
CA LEU A 156 -4.46 21.01 -9.18
C LEU A 156 -4.68 22.14 -10.19
N GLU A 157 -3.75 23.09 -10.29
CA GLU A 157 -3.78 24.14 -11.35
C GLU A 157 -3.49 23.56 -12.74
N TYR A 158 -2.84 22.40 -12.83
CA TYR A 158 -2.39 21.80 -14.09
C TYR A 158 -3.18 20.56 -14.48
N ALA A 159 -3.53 19.71 -13.51
CA ALA A 159 -4.23 18.46 -13.77
C ALA A 159 -4.95 17.93 -12.52
N PRO A 160 -5.96 17.06 -12.69
CA PRO A 160 -6.54 16.33 -11.57
C PRO A 160 -5.46 15.61 -10.77
N SER A 161 -5.36 15.95 -9.49
CA SER A 161 -4.32 15.46 -8.59
C SER A 161 -4.91 15.08 -7.25
N ARG A 162 -4.27 14.16 -6.55
CA ARG A 162 -4.74 13.69 -5.23
C ARG A 162 -3.60 13.10 -4.41
N LEU A 163 -3.85 13.01 -3.11
CA LEU A 163 -3.00 12.31 -2.19
C LEU A 163 -3.03 10.80 -2.46
N THR A 164 -1.87 10.12 -2.36
CA THR A 164 -1.79 8.66 -2.33
C THR A 164 -1.54 8.16 -0.90
N GLY A 165 -2.25 7.10 -0.51
CA GLY A 165 -2.17 6.55 0.85
C GLY A 165 -2.50 7.59 1.92
N THR A 166 -1.69 7.67 2.97
CA THR A 166 -1.79 8.71 4.02
C THR A 166 -0.94 9.95 3.73
N GLY A 167 -0.26 9.94 2.59
CA GLY A 167 0.63 11.01 2.14
C GLY A 167 2.04 10.91 2.71
N ALA A 168 2.91 11.76 2.18
CA ALA A 168 4.31 11.92 2.61
C ALA A 168 4.72 13.38 2.54
#